data_269201e02ef207c8ad2317b59613d598
#
_entry.id   269201e02ef207c8ad2317b59613d598
#
_cell.length_a   1.000
_cell.length_b   1.000
_cell.length_c   1.000
_cell.angle_alpha   90.00
_cell.angle_beta   90.00
_cell.angle_gamma   90.00
#
_symmetry.space_group_name_H-M   'P 1'
#
loop_
_entity.id
_entity.type
_entity.pdbx_description
1 polymer ?
#
loop_
_entity_poly.entity_id
_entity_poly.type
_entity_poly.pdbx_seq_one_letter_code
_entity_poly.pdbx_strand_id
1 'polypeptide(L)'
;DFILSLKNDKGQLVPVIFRPWHEMNGGWFWWGANSCTPAQYNQLYAKTYHRLTEAGCNNIVWAWSPNLGDEKNVDAFLERYPGNEFVDLVGVDIYEFDNNDATYQKNLTETLDVMMLAAKKINKIPALSETGCRGISQKQNWFTQTLWPVLQKYQLSYVLFWRNAWDKPQEEAYLPGVGDGAIVNDFKAFKNEKKVLFVKDIKKVK
;
A
#
# COMPACT_ATOMS: atom_id res chain seq x y z
N ASP A 1 6.06 22.97 2.50
CA ASP A 1 5.45 23.81 1.44
C ASP A 1 4.66 23.00 0.42
N PHE A 2 5.18 21.85 -0.09
CA PHE A 2 4.49 21.07 -1.14
C PHE A 2 3.05 20.65 -0.75
N ILE A 3 2.83 20.03 0.41
CA ILE A 3 1.49 19.60 0.84
C ILE A 3 0.51 20.78 0.92
N LEU A 4 0.98 21.93 1.41
CA LEU A 4 0.19 23.17 1.51
C LEU A 4 -0.09 23.84 0.16
N SER A 5 0.67 23.49 -0.88
CA SER A 5 0.42 23.98 -2.25
C SER A 5 -0.65 23.17 -2.98
N LEU A 6 -1.00 21.97 -2.50
CA LEU A 6 -1.99 21.10 -3.12
C LEU A 6 -3.41 21.61 -2.82
N LYS A 7 -3.94 22.40 -3.73
CA LYS A 7 -5.28 23.02 -3.61
C LYS A 7 -6.16 22.69 -4.81
N ASN A 8 -7.45 22.57 -4.55
CA ASN A 8 -8.45 22.47 -5.61
C ASN A 8 -8.71 23.84 -6.25
N ASP A 9 -9.59 23.88 -7.28
CA ASP A 9 -9.96 25.12 -8.01
C ASP A 9 -10.63 26.19 -7.13
N LYS A 10 -11.06 25.84 -5.92
CA LYS A 10 -11.65 26.74 -4.92
C LYS A 10 -10.62 27.23 -3.89
N GLY A 11 -9.34 26.88 -4.04
CA GLY A 11 -8.27 27.24 -3.11
C GLY A 11 -8.26 26.42 -1.81
N GLN A 12 -9.07 25.37 -1.69
CA GLN A 12 -9.13 24.51 -0.52
C GLN A 12 -8.03 23.43 -0.62
N LEU A 13 -7.42 23.10 0.52
CA LEU A 13 -6.41 22.01 0.60
C LEU A 13 -7.03 20.67 0.17
N VAL A 14 -6.33 19.95 -0.68
CA VAL A 14 -6.71 18.59 -1.10
C VAL A 14 -6.28 17.60 -0.02
N PRO A 15 -7.13 16.66 0.43
CA PRO A 15 -6.72 15.58 1.33
C PRO A 15 -5.60 14.73 0.71
N VAL A 16 -4.57 14.44 1.50
CA VAL A 16 -3.39 13.69 1.07
C VAL A 16 -3.18 12.48 1.98
N ILE A 17 -3.11 11.29 1.41
CA ILE A 17 -2.58 10.13 2.14
C ILE A 17 -1.07 10.26 2.13
N PHE A 18 -0.48 10.50 3.29
CA PHE A 18 0.97 10.61 3.45
C PHE A 18 1.50 9.39 4.18
N ARG A 19 2.38 8.66 3.52
CA ARG A 19 2.94 7.39 3.98
C ARG A 19 4.47 7.51 4.14
N PRO A 20 4.93 8.17 5.21
CA PRO A 20 6.35 8.34 5.47
C PRO A 20 6.97 7.04 6.01
N TRP A 21 8.25 6.85 5.76
CA TRP A 21 9.08 5.84 6.42
C TRP A 21 8.52 4.42 6.29
N HIS A 22 7.93 4.09 5.13
CA HIS A 22 7.34 2.80 4.83
C HIS A 22 8.37 1.66 4.84
N GLU A 23 7.91 0.42 4.91
CA GLU A 23 8.74 -0.80 4.87
C GLU A 23 9.85 -0.82 5.94
N MET A 24 9.55 -0.26 7.11
CA MET A 24 10.50 -0.07 8.20
C MET A 24 11.01 -1.37 8.84
N ASN A 25 10.31 -2.48 8.62
CA ASN A 25 10.72 -3.81 9.04
C ASN A 25 11.78 -4.43 8.12
N GLY A 26 11.97 -3.89 6.91
CA GLY A 26 13.06 -4.25 5.99
C GLY A 26 14.38 -3.56 6.33
N GLY A 27 15.46 -4.04 5.70
CA GLY A 27 16.82 -3.54 5.94
C GLY A 27 17.39 -2.61 4.87
N TRP A 28 16.62 -2.28 3.83
CA TRP A 28 17.10 -1.52 2.65
C TRP A 28 17.02 -0.01 2.78
N PHE A 29 16.21 0.51 3.70
CA PHE A 29 16.13 1.93 3.98
C PHE A 29 16.94 2.32 5.22
N TRP A 30 17.45 3.58 5.28
CA TRP A 30 18.17 4.10 6.42
C TRP A 30 17.29 4.23 7.69
N TRP A 31 15.96 4.22 7.56
CA TRP A 31 14.98 4.19 8.66
C TRP A 31 14.51 2.77 8.99
N GLY A 32 15.04 1.76 8.30
CA GLY A 32 14.63 0.37 8.44
C GLY A 32 15.30 -0.38 9.59
N ALA A 33 14.97 -1.68 9.68
CA ALA A 33 15.36 -2.53 10.81
C ALA A 33 16.87 -2.65 11.03
N ASN A 34 17.68 -2.54 9.96
CA ASN A 34 19.13 -2.60 10.05
C ASN A 34 19.78 -1.29 10.58
N SER A 35 19.03 -0.19 10.61
CA SER A 35 19.55 1.15 10.93
C SER A 35 18.89 1.77 12.15
N CYS A 36 17.65 1.38 12.46
CA CYS A 36 16.87 1.94 13.54
C CYS A 36 16.27 0.84 14.44
N THR A 37 16.35 1.02 15.74
CA THR A 37 15.52 0.26 16.68
C THR A 37 14.03 0.66 16.53
N PRO A 38 13.07 -0.18 17.00
CA PRO A 38 11.67 0.20 17.02
C PRO A 38 11.42 1.55 17.70
N ALA A 39 12.04 1.79 18.84
CA ALA A 39 11.89 3.06 19.57
C ALA A 39 12.40 4.28 18.79
N GLN A 40 13.52 4.15 18.09
CA GLN A 40 14.07 5.23 17.24
C GLN A 40 13.16 5.50 16.03
N TYR A 41 12.66 4.45 15.41
CA TYR A 41 11.70 4.58 14.32
C TYR A 41 10.41 5.29 14.77
N ASN A 42 9.84 4.88 15.91
CA ASN A 42 8.63 5.49 16.46
C ASN A 42 8.84 6.98 16.77
N GLN A 43 10.02 7.36 17.30
CA GLN A 43 10.39 8.76 17.51
C GLN A 43 10.51 9.55 16.19
N LEU A 44 11.07 8.94 15.15
CA LEU A 44 11.17 9.56 13.83
C LEU A 44 9.78 9.85 13.25
N TYR A 45 8.88 8.86 13.33
CA TYR A 45 7.51 9.01 12.84
C TYR A 45 6.76 10.11 13.61
N ALA A 46 6.79 10.08 14.95
CA ALA A 46 6.18 11.09 15.80
C ALA A 46 6.72 12.51 15.54
N LYS A 47 8.03 12.66 15.38
CA LYS A 47 8.64 13.95 15.01
C LYS A 47 8.16 14.46 13.65
N THR A 48 8.01 13.57 12.68
CA THR A 48 7.50 13.90 11.35
C THR A 48 6.05 14.39 11.43
N TYR A 49 5.23 13.69 12.20
CA TYR A 49 3.84 14.08 12.48
C TYR A 49 3.77 15.49 13.08
N HIS A 50 4.44 15.72 14.22
CA HIS A 50 4.42 17.01 14.90
C HIS A 50 4.92 18.13 13.98
N ARG A 51 6.03 17.91 13.27
CA ARG A 51 6.62 18.94 12.39
C ARG A 51 5.67 19.39 11.27
N LEU A 52 4.95 18.44 10.66
CA LEU A 52 4.00 18.76 9.59
C LEU A 52 2.71 19.37 10.13
N THR A 53 2.23 18.91 11.28
CA THR A 53 1.05 19.47 11.95
C THR A 53 1.31 20.91 12.40
N GLU A 54 2.44 21.16 13.03
CA GLU A 54 2.88 22.53 13.44
C GLU A 54 3.06 23.46 12.24
N ALA A 55 3.44 22.91 11.08
CA ALA A 55 3.51 23.66 9.83
C ALA A 55 2.14 23.94 9.19
N GLY A 56 1.03 23.47 9.79
CA GLY A 56 -0.34 23.68 9.30
C GLY A 56 -0.85 22.68 8.28
N CYS A 57 -0.17 21.54 8.10
CA CYS A 57 -0.59 20.48 7.18
C CYS A 57 -1.77 19.66 7.78
N ASN A 58 -2.97 20.24 7.81
CA ASN A 58 -4.17 19.66 8.43
C ASN A 58 -4.97 18.73 7.48
N ASN A 59 -4.49 18.56 6.28
CA ASN A 59 -5.15 17.79 5.21
C ASN A 59 -4.49 16.41 5.00
N ILE A 60 -3.69 15.94 5.96
CA ILE A 60 -2.99 14.66 5.88
C ILE A 60 -3.83 13.56 6.51
N VAL A 61 -3.95 12.44 5.79
CA VAL A 61 -4.32 11.12 6.31
C VAL A 61 -3.02 10.33 6.46
N TRP A 62 -2.65 10.01 7.70
CA TRP A 62 -1.36 9.40 8.02
C TRP A 62 -1.40 7.89 7.85
N ALA A 63 -0.57 7.38 6.95
CA ALA A 63 -0.48 5.95 6.65
C ALA A 63 0.83 5.35 7.16
N TRP A 64 0.72 4.20 7.80
CA TRP A 64 1.83 3.38 8.26
C TRP A 64 1.76 2.01 7.58
N SER A 65 2.85 1.55 6.97
CA SER A 65 2.89 0.27 6.25
C SER A 65 4.25 -0.42 6.33
N PRO A 66 4.34 -1.57 6.98
CA PRO A 66 5.47 -2.48 6.83
C PRO A 66 5.43 -3.19 5.46
N ASN A 67 6.57 -3.76 5.08
CA ASN A 67 6.66 -4.74 3.99
C ASN A 67 6.20 -6.12 4.49
N LEU A 68 5.96 -7.05 3.57
CA LEU A 68 5.85 -8.48 3.88
C LEU A 68 7.03 -8.89 4.78
N GLY A 69 6.73 -9.45 5.92
CA GLY A 69 7.68 -9.98 6.88
C GLY A 69 7.30 -11.40 7.32
N ASP A 70 8.05 -11.91 8.26
CA ASP A 70 7.79 -13.23 8.87
C ASP A 70 6.82 -13.14 10.06
N GLU A 71 6.15 -12.02 10.23
CA GLU A 71 5.24 -11.77 11.35
C GLU A 71 4.04 -12.73 11.31
N LYS A 72 4.00 -13.63 12.28
CA LYS A 72 2.94 -14.64 12.39
C LYS A 72 1.76 -14.20 13.27
N ASN A 73 1.87 -13.03 13.91
CA ASN A 73 0.85 -12.52 14.82
C ASN A 73 0.82 -11.00 14.87
N VAL A 74 -0.26 -10.48 15.45
CA VAL A 74 -0.54 -9.04 15.53
C VAL A 74 0.51 -8.27 16.33
N ASP A 75 1.07 -8.84 17.40
CA ASP A 75 2.02 -8.11 18.25
C ASP A 75 3.37 -7.94 17.52
N ALA A 76 3.84 -8.97 16.82
CA ALA A 76 5.01 -8.87 15.96
C ALA A 76 4.80 -7.90 14.81
N PHE A 77 3.63 -7.94 14.16
CA PHE A 77 3.27 -6.97 13.11
C PHE A 77 3.32 -5.53 13.61
N LEU A 78 2.88 -5.27 14.84
CA LEU A 78 2.84 -3.95 15.46
C LEU A 78 4.14 -3.54 16.19
N GLU A 79 5.21 -4.32 16.13
CA GLU A 79 6.46 -4.04 16.85
C GLU A 79 6.99 -2.61 16.62
N ARG A 80 6.85 -2.11 15.39
CA ARG A 80 7.30 -0.76 14.98
C ARG A 80 6.15 0.21 14.76
N TYR A 81 4.98 -0.06 15.37
CA TYR A 81 3.84 0.83 15.26
C TYR A 81 4.03 2.07 16.13
N PRO A 82 3.97 3.30 15.55
CA PRO A 82 4.35 4.51 16.27
C PRO A 82 3.34 4.98 17.32
N GLY A 83 2.10 4.50 17.24
CA GLY A 83 1.02 4.86 18.16
C GLY A 83 -0.25 5.33 17.46
N ASN A 84 -1.38 5.15 18.14
CA ASN A 84 -2.71 5.44 17.57
C ASN A 84 -2.94 6.93 17.27
N GLU A 85 -2.26 7.81 17.99
CA GLU A 85 -2.35 9.26 17.82
C GLU A 85 -1.69 9.74 16.51
N PHE A 86 -0.79 8.96 15.93
CA PHE A 86 -0.01 9.37 14.75
C PHE A 86 -0.47 8.72 13.44
N VAL A 87 -1.35 7.72 13.50
CA VAL A 87 -1.71 6.90 12.33
C VAL A 87 -3.22 6.88 12.15
N ASP A 88 -3.67 7.05 10.90
CA ASP A 88 -5.08 6.90 10.49
C ASP A 88 -5.30 5.61 9.71
N LEU A 89 -4.31 5.17 8.96
CA LEU A 89 -4.38 4.05 8.02
C LEU A 89 -3.21 3.09 8.22
N VAL A 90 -3.51 1.80 8.23
CA VAL A 90 -2.52 0.72 8.30
C VAL A 90 -2.50 -0.03 6.98
N GLY A 91 -1.33 -0.13 6.38
CA GLY A 91 -1.12 -0.85 5.13
C GLY A 91 -0.10 -1.96 5.24
N VAL A 92 0.09 -2.67 4.14
CA VAL A 92 1.21 -3.59 3.90
C VAL A 92 1.64 -3.49 2.45
N ASP A 93 2.92 -3.76 2.20
CA ASP A 93 3.51 -3.79 0.86
C ASP A 93 3.95 -5.21 0.53
N ILE A 94 3.43 -5.78 -0.55
CA ILE A 94 3.67 -7.18 -0.93
C ILE A 94 3.76 -7.29 -2.45
N TYR A 95 4.83 -7.90 -2.93
CA TYR A 95 5.09 -8.08 -4.36
C TYR A 95 5.32 -9.53 -4.74
N GLU A 96 5.01 -9.85 -5.99
CA GLU A 96 5.46 -11.08 -6.64
C GLU A 96 6.72 -10.80 -7.47
N PHE A 97 7.86 -11.30 -7.00
CA PHE A 97 9.15 -11.12 -7.67
C PHE A 97 9.62 -12.37 -8.42
N ASP A 98 9.20 -13.56 -7.97
CA ASP A 98 9.77 -14.84 -8.36
C ASP A 98 8.92 -15.61 -9.38
N ASN A 99 7.94 -14.95 -9.98
CA ASN A 99 6.99 -15.55 -10.93
C ASN A 99 6.30 -16.81 -10.36
N ASN A 100 5.97 -16.78 -9.05
CA ASN A 100 5.35 -17.87 -8.32
C ASN A 100 4.01 -17.42 -7.72
N ASP A 101 2.96 -17.52 -8.50
CA ASP A 101 1.60 -17.09 -8.15
C ASP A 101 1.10 -17.74 -6.85
N ALA A 102 1.38 -19.04 -6.65
CA ALA A 102 0.94 -19.76 -5.45
C ALA A 102 1.61 -19.24 -4.18
N THR A 103 2.92 -18.99 -4.23
CA THR A 103 3.65 -18.39 -3.10
C THR A 103 3.16 -16.98 -2.83
N TYR A 104 2.95 -16.18 -3.86
CA TYR A 104 2.40 -14.83 -3.71
C TYR A 104 1.01 -14.86 -3.06
N GLN A 105 0.08 -15.71 -3.54
CA GLN A 105 -1.26 -15.83 -2.97
C GLN A 105 -1.24 -16.23 -1.50
N LYS A 106 -0.36 -17.19 -1.15
CA LYS A 106 -0.16 -17.60 0.25
C LYS A 106 0.31 -16.44 1.11
N ASN A 107 1.40 -15.80 0.71
CA ASN A 107 1.98 -14.68 1.45
C ASN A 107 1.00 -13.50 1.57
N LEU A 108 0.32 -13.15 0.48
CA LEU A 108 -0.69 -12.10 0.49
C LEU A 108 -1.83 -12.42 1.47
N THR A 109 -2.32 -13.67 1.47
CA THR A 109 -3.39 -14.11 2.37
C THR A 109 -2.94 -14.02 3.83
N GLU A 110 -1.81 -14.66 4.18
CA GLU A 110 -1.29 -14.70 5.54
C GLU A 110 -1.02 -13.29 6.10
N THR A 111 -0.44 -12.42 5.29
CA THR A 111 -0.13 -11.05 5.71
C THR A 111 -1.38 -10.18 5.84
N LEU A 112 -2.33 -10.29 4.91
CA LEU A 112 -3.60 -9.56 5.01
C LEU A 112 -4.42 -10.03 6.22
N ASP A 113 -4.42 -11.32 6.56
CA ASP A 113 -5.10 -11.83 7.75
C ASP A 113 -4.54 -11.18 9.03
N VAL A 114 -3.22 -11.13 9.17
CA VAL A 114 -2.56 -10.48 10.33
C VAL A 114 -2.82 -8.98 10.33
N MET A 115 -2.66 -8.30 9.20
CA MET A 115 -2.90 -6.86 9.07
C MET A 115 -4.34 -6.48 9.39
N MET A 116 -5.33 -7.25 8.93
CA MET A 116 -6.74 -6.98 9.22
C MET A 116 -7.06 -7.15 10.71
N LEU A 117 -6.48 -8.15 11.37
CA LEU A 117 -6.59 -8.32 12.83
C LEU A 117 -5.93 -7.16 13.58
N ALA A 118 -4.74 -6.73 13.13
CA ALA A 118 -4.03 -5.58 13.69
C ALA A 118 -4.85 -4.30 13.52
N ALA A 119 -5.32 -3.99 12.31
CA ALA A 119 -6.14 -2.83 12.02
C ALA A 119 -7.40 -2.77 12.88
N LYS A 120 -8.07 -3.92 13.06
CA LYS A 120 -9.22 -4.05 13.96
C LYS A 120 -8.84 -3.78 15.43
N LYS A 121 -7.73 -4.36 15.91
CA LYS A 121 -7.24 -4.20 17.29
C LYS A 121 -6.97 -2.73 17.63
N ILE A 122 -6.34 -2.01 16.71
CA ILE A 122 -5.98 -0.60 16.90
C ILE A 122 -7.01 0.39 16.34
N ASN A 123 -8.12 -0.10 15.79
CA ASN A 123 -9.20 0.69 15.20
C ASN A 123 -8.72 1.65 14.08
N LYS A 124 -8.01 1.10 13.08
CA LYS A 124 -7.48 1.84 11.92
C LYS A 124 -8.00 1.29 10.60
N ILE A 125 -7.91 2.10 9.56
CA ILE A 125 -8.40 1.77 8.21
C ILE A 125 -7.36 0.90 7.50
N PRO A 126 -7.71 -0.31 7.00
CA PRO A 126 -6.76 -1.18 6.32
C PRO A 126 -6.58 -0.84 4.84
N ALA A 127 -5.37 -1.07 4.31
CA ALA A 127 -5.05 -0.94 2.89
C ALA A 127 -4.00 -1.96 2.43
N LEU A 128 -3.98 -2.29 1.14
CA LEU A 128 -2.81 -2.87 0.48
C LEU A 128 -2.06 -1.71 -0.16
N SER A 129 -1.09 -1.19 0.60
CA SER A 129 -0.44 0.09 0.29
C SER A 129 0.51 0.03 -0.89
N GLU A 130 1.06 -1.16 -1.18
CA GLU A 130 1.75 -1.45 -2.44
C GLU A 130 1.59 -2.92 -2.80
N THR A 131 1.43 -3.19 -4.10
CA THR A 131 1.49 -4.53 -4.68
C THR A 131 1.85 -4.50 -6.15
N GLY A 132 2.12 -5.68 -6.70
CA GLY A 132 2.36 -5.88 -8.13
C GLY A 132 3.09 -7.18 -8.41
N CYS A 133 3.06 -7.57 -9.67
CA CYS A 133 3.86 -8.69 -10.19
C CYS A 133 4.95 -8.13 -11.10
N ARG A 134 6.20 -8.41 -10.76
CA ARG A 134 7.34 -8.05 -11.63
C ARG A 134 7.22 -8.78 -12.97
N GLY A 135 7.38 -8.04 -14.07
CA GLY A 135 7.24 -8.59 -15.41
C GLY A 135 5.80 -8.95 -15.78
N ILE A 136 4.83 -8.18 -15.33
CA ILE A 136 3.39 -8.38 -15.53
C ILE A 136 3.02 -8.60 -17.00
N SER A 137 3.75 -8.02 -17.96
CA SER A 137 3.52 -8.20 -19.41
C SER A 137 3.66 -9.65 -19.89
N GLN A 138 4.37 -10.49 -19.13
CA GLN A 138 4.55 -11.92 -19.44
C GLN A 138 3.43 -12.79 -18.86
N LYS A 139 2.59 -12.24 -17.98
CA LYS A 139 1.44 -12.93 -17.41
C LYS A 139 0.23 -12.85 -18.34
N GLN A 140 -0.72 -13.77 -18.19
CA GLN A 140 -1.94 -13.79 -18.98
C GLN A 140 -3.19 -13.43 -18.17
N ASN A 141 -3.23 -13.85 -16.91
CA ASN A 141 -4.44 -13.82 -16.08
C ASN A 141 -4.14 -13.58 -14.60
N TRP A 142 -3.07 -12.84 -14.30
CA TRP A 142 -2.61 -12.60 -12.93
C TRP A 142 -3.64 -11.82 -12.08
N PHE A 143 -4.31 -10.84 -12.67
CA PHE A 143 -5.28 -10.04 -11.91
C PHE A 143 -6.51 -10.85 -11.51
N THR A 144 -7.04 -11.68 -12.41
CA THR A 144 -8.27 -12.46 -12.16
C THR A 144 -8.01 -13.80 -11.48
N GLN A 145 -6.86 -14.44 -11.70
CA GLN A 145 -6.56 -15.79 -11.21
C GLN A 145 -5.64 -15.79 -9.97
N THR A 146 -4.80 -14.77 -9.83
CA THR A 146 -3.82 -14.71 -8.72
C THR A 146 -4.21 -13.67 -7.68
N LEU A 147 -4.43 -12.42 -8.08
CA LEU A 147 -4.69 -11.32 -7.16
C LEU A 147 -6.13 -11.32 -6.63
N TRP A 148 -7.12 -11.32 -7.52
CA TRP A 148 -8.53 -11.15 -7.15
C TRP A 148 -9.09 -12.24 -6.24
N PRO A 149 -8.77 -13.53 -6.39
CA PRO A 149 -9.24 -14.58 -5.49
C PRO A 149 -8.86 -14.36 -4.02
N VAL A 150 -7.79 -13.62 -3.78
CA VAL A 150 -7.38 -13.19 -2.43
C VAL A 150 -8.11 -11.91 -2.04
N LEU A 151 -7.97 -10.83 -2.81
CA LEU A 151 -8.46 -9.51 -2.44
C LEU A 151 -9.97 -9.44 -2.18
N GLN A 152 -10.78 -10.18 -2.93
CA GLN A 152 -12.24 -10.17 -2.77
C GLN A 152 -12.74 -10.58 -1.37
N LYS A 153 -11.88 -11.22 -0.56
CA LYS A 153 -12.16 -11.65 0.81
C LYS A 153 -12.04 -10.53 1.84
N TYR A 154 -11.35 -9.43 1.49
CA TYR A 154 -11.01 -8.36 2.41
C TYR A 154 -11.71 -7.05 2.02
N GLN A 155 -12.00 -6.22 3.03
CA GLN A 155 -12.45 -4.85 2.84
C GLN A 155 -11.26 -3.91 3.04
N LEU A 156 -10.66 -3.50 1.94
CA LEU A 156 -9.53 -2.58 1.93
C LEU A 156 -9.99 -1.21 1.44
N SER A 157 -9.43 -0.15 2.03
CA SER A 157 -9.75 1.23 1.62
C SER A 157 -9.20 1.55 0.23
N TYR A 158 -8.01 1.04 -0.07
CA TYR A 158 -7.43 1.08 -1.41
C TYR A 158 -6.41 -0.05 -1.62
N VAL A 159 -6.11 -0.27 -2.89
CA VAL A 159 -4.99 -1.10 -3.35
C VAL A 159 -4.17 -0.25 -4.30
N LEU A 160 -2.88 -0.13 -4.06
CA LEU A 160 -1.97 0.60 -4.93
C LEU A 160 -1.07 -0.38 -5.68
N PHE A 161 -1.17 -0.36 -7.01
CA PHE A 161 -0.15 -0.99 -7.84
C PHE A 161 1.01 -0.02 -7.99
N TRP A 162 2.24 -0.54 -7.79
CA TRP A 162 3.42 0.32 -7.90
C TRP A 162 3.55 0.91 -9.31
N ARG A 163 4.68 1.35 -9.69
CA ARG A 163 4.93 2.09 -10.93
C ARG A 163 5.24 1.18 -12.12
N ASN A 164 5.13 1.74 -13.32
CA ASN A 164 5.88 1.28 -14.48
C ASN A 164 7.05 2.23 -14.67
N ALA A 165 8.27 1.76 -14.35
CA ALA A 165 9.47 2.59 -14.41
C ALA A 165 9.91 2.80 -15.86
N TRP A 166 10.12 4.04 -16.26
CA TRP A 166 10.61 4.39 -17.59
C TRP A 166 12.08 3.99 -17.80
N ASP A 167 12.85 3.97 -16.72
CA ASP A 167 14.29 3.65 -16.70
C ASP A 167 14.58 2.16 -16.50
N LYS A 168 13.59 1.38 -16.06
CA LYS A 168 13.67 -0.07 -15.81
C LYS A 168 12.42 -0.81 -16.29
N PRO A 169 12.02 -0.66 -17.55
CA PRO A 169 10.72 -1.15 -18.03
C PRO A 169 10.57 -2.67 -18.01
N GLN A 170 11.67 -3.42 -17.96
CA GLN A 170 11.65 -4.88 -17.89
C GLN A 170 11.59 -5.41 -16.45
N GLU A 171 12.10 -4.63 -15.50
CA GLU A 171 12.19 -5.03 -14.09
C GLU A 171 11.05 -4.48 -13.25
N GLU A 172 10.66 -3.23 -13.51
CA GLU A 172 9.68 -2.51 -12.70
C GLU A 172 8.46 -2.07 -13.52
N ALA A 173 7.79 -3.04 -14.14
CA ALA A 173 6.49 -2.86 -14.78
C ALA A 173 5.46 -3.71 -14.05
N TYR A 174 4.59 -3.06 -13.27
CA TYR A 174 3.59 -3.71 -12.41
C TYR A 174 2.15 -3.55 -12.93
N LEU A 175 1.96 -2.74 -13.97
CA LEU A 175 0.68 -2.56 -14.64
C LEU A 175 0.83 -2.83 -16.13
N PRO A 176 -0.19 -3.44 -16.80
CA PRO A 176 -0.13 -3.70 -18.21
C PRO A 176 -0.06 -2.40 -19.01
N GLY A 177 0.88 -2.36 -19.96
CA GLY A 177 1.03 -1.30 -20.94
C GLY A 177 0.24 -1.53 -22.23
N VAL A 178 0.26 -0.54 -23.10
CA VAL A 178 -0.34 -0.67 -24.44
C VAL A 178 0.46 -1.71 -25.22
N GLY A 179 -0.21 -2.77 -25.68
CA GLY A 179 0.42 -3.84 -26.45
C GLY A 179 0.81 -5.10 -25.67
N ASP A 180 0.63 -5.11 -24.34
CA ASP A 180 0.99 -6.27 -23.48
C ASP A 180 0.06 -7.50 -23.65
N GLY A 181 -0.74 -7.55 -24.72
CA GLY A 181 -1.47 -8.78 -25.07
C GLY A 181 -2.57 -9.19 -24.10
N ALA A 182 -2.55 -10.45 -23.66
CA ALA A 182 -3.62 -11.06 -22.86
C ALA A 182 -3.83 -10.39 -21.50
N ILE A 183 -2.77 -9.93 -20.83
CA ILE A 183 -2.84 -9.31 -19.51
C ILE A 183 -3.64 -8.00 -19.50
N VAL A 184 -3.69 -7.29 -20.61
CA VAL A 184 -4.54 -6.09 -20.77
C VAL A 184 -6.02 -6.44 -20.62
N ASN A 185 -6.43 -7.55 -21.22
CA ASN A 185 -7.82 -8.03 -21.15
C ASN A 185 -8.15 -8.56 -19.74
N ASP A 186 -7.19 -9.23 -19.11
CA ASP A 186 -7.30 -9.70 -17.73
C ASP A 186 -7.46 -8.52 -16.76
N PHE A 187 -6.66 -7.47 -16.91
CA PHE A 187 -6.81 -6.26 -16.09
C PHE A 187 -8.17 -5.57 -16.31
N LYS A 188 -8.68 -5.56 -17.54
CA LYS A 188 -10.02 -5.04 -17.84
C LYS A 188 -11.11 -5.89 -17.19
N ALA A 189 -10.96 -7.22 -17.16
CA ALA A 189 -11.88 -8.11 -16.47
C ALA A 189 -11.87 -7.85 -14.96
N PHE A 190 -10.69 -7.80 -14.35
CA PHE A 190 -10.53 -7.43 -12.93
C PHE A 190 -11.19 -6.08 -12.61
N LYS A 191 -10.99 -5.07 -13.45
CA LYS A 191 -11.59 -3.75 -13.27
C LYS A 191 -13.13 -3.76 -13.27
N ASN A 192 -13.76 -4.75 -13.91
CA ASN A 192 -15.20 -4.88 -13.99
C ASN A 192 -15.80 -5.69 -12.83
N GLU A 193 -14.98 -6.19 -11.91
CA GLU A 193 -15.45 -6.86 -10.70
C GLU A 193 -16.23 -5.89 -9.81
N LYS A 194 -17.37 -6.33 -9.26
CA LYS A 194 -18.34 -5.45 -8.55
C LYS A 194 -17.75 -4.69 -7.36
N LYS A 195 -16.71 -5.26 -6.72
CA LYS A 195 -16.07 -4.64 -5.54
C LYS A 195 -14.85 -3.80 -5.91
N VAL A 196 -14.47 -3.75 -7.18
CA VAL A 196 -13.31 -2.99 -7.67
C VAL A 196 -13.78 -1.62 -8.15
N LEU A 197 -13.31 -0.57 -7.48
CA LEU A 197 -13.63 0.81 -7.81
C LEU A 197 -12.36 1.56 -8.23
N PHE A 198 -12.41 2.23 -9.34
CA PHE A 198 -11.38 3.17 -9.77
C PHE A 198 -11.84 4.61 -9.50
N VAL A 199 -10.92 5.57 -9.52
CA VAL A 199 -11.20 6.99 -9.22
C VAL A 199 -12.43 7.54 -9.98
N LYS A 200 -12.61 7.12 -11.24
CA LYS A 200 -13.80 7.54 -12.03
C LYS A 200 -15.12 6.99 -11.50
N ASP A 201 -15.08 5.86 -10.78
CA ASP A 201 -16.29 5.20 -10.27
C ASP A 201 -16.71 5.80 -8.93
N ILE A 202 -15.76 6.28 -8.12
CA ILE A 202 -15.99 6.92 -6.82
C ILE A 202 -16.83 8.19 -6.95
N LYS A 203 -16.69 8.93 -8.05
CA LYS A 203 -17.48 10.15 -8.33
C LYS A 203 -18.98 9.89 -8.50
N LYS A 204 -19.39 8.62 -8.67
CA LYS A 204 -20.80 8.22 -8.82
C LYS A 204 -21.42 7.77 -7.50
N VAL A 205 -20.62 7.56 -6.46
CA VAL A 205 -21.08 7.20 -5.12
C VAL A 205 -21.30 8.51 -4.37
N LYS A 206 -22.52 9.08 -4.51
CA LYS A 206 -23.02 10.21 -3.73
C LYS A 206 -24.10 9.72 -2.78
#